data_8e5d1ee07d973346d5cb65a60931b20c
#
_entry.id   8e5d1ee07d973346d5cb65a60931b20c
#
_cell.length_a   1.000
_cell.length_b   1.000
_cell.length_c   1.000
_cell.angle_alpha   90.00
_cell.angle_beta   90.00
_cell.angle_gamma   90.00
#
_symmetry.space_group_name_H-M   'P 1'
#
loop_
_entity.id
_entity.type
_entity.pdbx_description
1 polymer ?
#
loop_
_entity_poly.entity_id
_entity_poly.type
_entity_poly.pdbx_seq_one_letter_code
_entity_poly.pdbx_strand_id
1 'polypeptide(L)'
;MSQVSMRDMLEAGVHFGHQTRFWDPKMKPYIFGSRSKIHIINLEETLPMFNDAMNFISKVASQNGRILFVGTKRAASDIITEQAKRAGMPYVNHRWLGGMLTNFKTVRNSIRRLREIEEMQEDGSIERLTKKEGILLEREVAKLEKSLGGIKDMPNIPDAIFIIDVGYESNAVAEAKKMGIPVIGVVDTNSSPENIDYVIPGNDDAIRAIQLYATAAADAVIEGRGSNAQLISEDLQKKDQFVEVEEVVVVEEAAE
;
A
#
# COMPACT_ATOMS: atom_id res chain seq x y z
N MET A 1 11.80 2.62 13.62
CA MET A 1 11.46 1.35 12.91
C MET A 1 11.81 0.16 13.77
N SER A 2 10.89 -0.76 14.02
CA SER A 2 11.27 -2.11 14.43
C SER A 2 12.02 -2.72 13.24
N GLN A 3 13.34 -2.78 13.32
CA GLN A 3 14.15 -3.37 12.25
C GLN A 3 13.81 -4.85 12.17
N VAL A 4 13.22 -5.24 11.05
CA VAL A 4 13.01 -6.65 10.74
C VAL A 4 14.38 -7.31 10.60
N SER A 5 14.63 -8.34 11.40
CA SER A 5 15.89 -9.09 11.35
C SER A 5 15.80 -10.25 10.35
N MET A 6 16.95 -10.74 9.91
CA MET A 6 17.01 -11.95 9.07
C MET A 6 16.37 -13.16 9.78
N ARG A 7 16.44 -13.20 11.11
CA ARG A 7 15.83 -14.25 11.92
C ARG A 7 14.30 -14.20 11.83
N ASP A 8 13.72 -13.00 11.92
CA ASP A 8 12.27 -12.82 11.80
C ASP A 8 11.79 -13.24 10.41
N MET A 9 12.55 -12.91 9.35
CA MET A 9 12.25 -13.36 7.99
C MET A 9 12.33 -14.90 7.86
N LEU A 10 13.30 -15.52 8.50
CA LEU A 10 13.44 -16.98 8.50
C LEU A 10 12.26 -17.65 9.22
N GLU A 11 11.89 -17.15 10.40
CA GLU A 11 10.76 -17.65 11.20
C GLU A 11 9.41 -17.44 10.51
N ALA A 12 9.26 -16.34 9.77
CA ALA A 12 8.08 -16.08 8.93
C ALA A 12 8.03 -16.94 7.66
N GLY A 13 9.13 -17.59 7.27
CA GLY A 13 9.20 -18.43 6.08
C GLY A 13 9.37 -17.66 4.77
N VAL A 14 9.95 -16.47 4.81
CA VAL A 14 10.23 -15.60 3.65
C VAL A 14 11.15 -16.31 2.63
N HIS A 15 12.06 -17.17 3.10
CA HIS A 15 13.05 -17.87 2.30
C HIS A 15 12.49 -19.00 1.43
N PHE A 16 11.26 -19.43 1.62
CA PHE A 16 10.64 -20.44 0.76
C PHE A 16 10.14 -19.82 -0.53
N GLY A 17 10.59 -20.36 -1.64
CA GLY A 17 10.07 -20.04 -2.96
C GLY A 17 9.17 -21.14 -3.50
N HIS A 18 8.90 -21.11 -4.78
CA HIS A 18 8.10 -22.07 -5.50
C HIS A 18 8.90 -23.28 -6.00
N GLN A 19 8.22 -24.26 -6.57
CA GLN A 19 8.84 -25.45 -7.16
C GLN A 19 9.78 -25.05 -8.31
N THR A 20 10.94 -25.72 -8.40
CA THR A 20 11.99 -25.44 -9.37
C THR A 20 11.54 -25.47 -10.84
N ARG A 21 10.46 -26.18 -11.16
CA ARG A 21 9.92 -26.25 -12.52
C ARG A 21 9.17 -25.02 -12.99
N PHE A 22 8.76 -24.14 -12.07
CA PHE A 22 7.92 -22.94 -12.36
C PHE A 22 8.69 -21.63 -12.22
N TRP A 23 9.98 -21.69 -11.98
CA TRP A 23 10.78 -20.51 -11.72
C TRP A 23 10.96 -19.59 -12.93
N ASP A 24 11.12 -18.30 -12.68
CA ASP A 24 11.54 -17.32 -13.67
C ASP A 24 13.09 -17.22 -13.66
N PRO A 25 13.76 -17.37 -14.83
CA PRO A 25 15.22 -17.23 -14.91
C PRO A 25 15.77 -15.88 -14.40
N LYS A 26 14.98 -14.81 -14.44
CA LYS A 26 15.36 -13.48 -13.95
C LYS A 26 15.49 -13.42 -12.43
N MET A 27 14.89 -14.37 -11.73
CA MET A 27 15.02 -14.52 -10.27
C MET A 27 16.31 -15.20 -9.85
N LYS A 28 17.14 -15.68 -10.78
CA LYS A 28 18.41 -16.36 -10.50
C LYS A 28 19.33 -15.64 -9.49
N PRO A 29 19.51 -14.31 -9.55
CA PRO A 29 20.35 -13.59 -8.60
C PRO A 29 19.88 -13.69 -7.13
N TYR A 30 18.57 -13.87 -6.92
CA TYR A 30 17.93 -13.89 -5.59
C TYR A 30 17.74 -15.28 -5.02
N ILE A 31 18.11 -16.33 -5.77
CA ILE A 31 17.95 -17.72 -5.35
C ILE A 31 19.26 -18.22 -4.75
N PHE A 32 19.22 -18.62 -3.47
CA PHE A 32 20.33 -19.25 -2.78
C PHE A 32 20.59 -20.69 -3.27
N GLY A 33 19.52 -21.46 -3.51
CA GLY A 33 19.61 -22.84 -3.92
C GLY A 33 18.26 -23.51 -4.04
N SER A 34 18.25 -24.85 -4.01
CA SER A 34 17.01 -25.62 -4.00
C SER A 34 17.10 -26.80 -3.04
N ARG A 35 16.01 -27.11 -2.33
CA ARG A 35 15.87 -28.27 -1.47
C ARG A 35 14.53 -28.94 -1.73
N SER A 36 14.51 -30.25 -1.92
CA SER A 36 13.27 -31.01 -2.19
C SER A 36 12.44 -30.45 -3.36
N LYS A 37 13.10 -30.00 -4.44
CA LYS A 37 12.49 -29.39 -5.62
C LYS A 37 11.78 -28.04 -5.36
N ILE A 38 12.08 -27.37 -4.25
CA ILE A 38 11.62 -26.03 -3.90
C ILE A 38 12.83 -25.10 -3.90
N HIS A 39 12.72 -23.93 -4.49
CA HIS A 39 13.76 -22.90 -4.43
C HIS A 39 13.81 -22.28 -3.03
N ILE A 40 15.03 -21.92 -2.63
CA ILE A 40 15.30 -21.17 -1.40
C ILE A 40 15.81 -19.80 -1.80
N ILE A 41 15.13 -18.76 -1.34
CA ILE A 41 15.48 -17.37 -1.61
C ILE A 41 16.60 -16.94 -0.67
N ASN A 42 17.55 -16.16 -1.18
CA ASN A 42 18.66 -15.64 -0.41
C ASN A 42 18.23 -14.46 0.47
N LEU A 43 18.14 -14.68 1.77
CA LEU A 43 17.74 -13.61 2.72
C LEU A 43 18.82 -12.53 2.90
N GLU A 44 20.08 -12.83 2.58
CA GLU A 44 21.14 -11.81 2.61
C GLU A 44 20.93 -10.72 1.57
N GLU A 45 20.33 -11.07 0.42
CA GLU A 45 19.93 -10.12 -0.61
C GLU A 45 18.57 -9.50 -0.30
N THR A 46 17.62 -10.30 0.26
CA THR A 46 16.27 -9.81 0.56
C THR A 46 16.28 -8.71 1.61
N LEU A 47 17.06 -8.85 2.68
CA LEU A 47 17.05 -7.92 3.82
C LEU A 47 17.42 -6.47 3.43
N PRO A 48 18.55 -6.21 2.72
CA PRO A 48 18.87 -4.85 2.29
C PRO A 48 17.81 -4.28 1.33
N MET A 49 17.33 -5.07 0.35
CA MET A 49 16.30 -4.62 -0.59
C MET A 49 14.97 -4.32 0.10
N PHE A 50 14.61 -5.11 1.11
CA PHE A 50 13.44 -4.87 1.94
C PHE A 50 13.59 -3.55 2.73
N ASN A 51 14.74 -3.30 3.33
CA ASN A 51 14.99 -2.05 4.06
C ASN A 51 14.93 -0.83 3.13
N ASP A 52 15.48 -0.93 1.93
CA ASP A 52 15.39 0.13 0.92
C ASP A 52 13.95 0.42 0.52
N ALA A 53 13.14 -0.63 0.35
CA ALA A 53 11.71 -0.51 0.08
C ALA A 53 10.96 0.17 1.24
N MET A 54 11.23 -0.21 2.50
CA MET A 54 10.60 0.42 3.67
C MET A 54 11.03 1.89 3.84
N ASN A 55 12.30 2.21 3.59
CA ASN A 55 12.80 3.57 3.60
C ASN A 55 12.10 4.44 2.53
N PHE A 56 11.88 3.89 1.34
CA PHE A 56 11.14 4.56 0.28
C PHE A 56 9.68 4.82 0.70
N ILE A 57 9.00 3.83 1.28
CA ILE A 57 7.64 3.96 1.81
C ILE A 57 7.56 5.09 2.85
N SER A 58 8.49 5.10 3.81
CA SER A 58 8.57 6.13 4.85
C SER A 58 8.79 7.52 4.24
N LYS A 59 9.67 7.63 3.24
CA LYS A 59 9.92 8.90 2.53
C LYS A 59 8.68 9.41 1.79
N VAL A 60 7.94 8.55 1.09
CA VAL A 60 6.68 8.94 0.43
C VAL A 60 5.65 9.39 1.46
N ALA A 61 5.53 8.66 2.57
CA ALA A 61 4.59 8.98 3.64
C ALA A 61 4.93 10.30 4.37
N SER A 62 6.24 10.62 4.55
CA SER A 62 6.68 11.89 5.13
C SER A 62 6.35 13.11 4.25
N GLN A 63 6.13 12.90 2.96
CA GLN A 63 5.67 13.93 2.02
C GLN A 63 4.14 13.98 1.91
N ASN A 64 3.40 13.36 2.83
CA ASN A 64 1.95 13.16 2.76
C ASN A 64 1.49 12.40 1.50
N GLY A 65 2.38 11.66 0.86
CA GLY A 65 2.07 10.81 -0.27
C GLY A 65 1.16 9.63 0.13
N ARG A 66 0.44 9.12 -0.85
CA ARG A 66 -0.49 8.00 -0.69
C ARG A 66 0.07 6.74 -1.32
N ILE A 67 0.09 5.68 -0.57
CA ILE A 67 0.57 4.37 -1.01
C ILE A 67 -0.64 3.45 -1.10
N LEU A 68 -0.88 2.90 -2.28
CA LEU A 68 -1.95 1.94 -2.52
C LEU A 68 -1.45 0.53 -2.18
N PHE A 69 -2.08 -0.11 -1.20
CA PHE A 69 -1.80 -1.49 -0.83
C PHE A 69 -2.61 -2.45 -1.70
N VAL A 70 -1.95 -3.38 -2.36
CA VAL A 70 -2.59 -4.33 -3.29
C VAL A 70 -2.24 -5.76 -2.90
N GLY A 71 -3.26 -6.58 -2.71
CA GLY A 71 -3.11 -8.00 -2.45
C GLY A 71 -4.45 -8.70 -2.53
N THR A 72 -4.78 -9.20 -3.73
CA THR A 72 -6.08 -9.85 -3.98
C THR A 72 -6.05 -11.35 -3.75
N LYS A 73 -4.88 -11.92 -3.48
CA LYS A 73 -4.70 -13.31 -3.10
C LYS A 73 -5.42 -13.59 -1.77
N ARG A 74 -6.11 -14.71 -1.66
CA ARG A 74 -6.90 -15.07 -0.46
C ARG A 74 -6.08 -14.97 0.84
N ALA A 75 -4.81 -15.35 0.81
CA ALA A 75 -3.94 -15.29 1.98
C ALA A 75 -3.56 -13.84 2.37
N ALA A 76 -3.61 -12.89 1.41
CA ALA A 76 -3.22 -11.51 1.60
C ALA A 76 -4.40 -10.56 1.90
N SER A 77 -5.61 -10.90 1.43
CA SER A 77 -6.79 -10.03 1.42
C SER A 77 -7.09 -9.39 2.78
N ASP A 78 -7.17 -10.19 3.83
CA ASP A 78 -7.54 -9.70 5.16
C ASP A 78 -6.40 -8.93 5.81
N ILE A 79 -5.16 -9.41 5.63
CA ILE A 79 -3.94 -8.78 6.16
C ILE A 79 -3.75 -7.39 5.55
N ILE A 80 -3.87 -7.29 4.23
CA ILE A 80 -3.76 -6.01 3.50
C ILE A 80 -4.82 -5.03 3.98
N THR A 81 -6.05 -5.49 4.16
CA THR A 81 -7.14 -4.65 4.67
C THR A 81 -6.85 -4.11 6.05
N GLU A 82 -6.41 -4.97 6.97
CA GLU A 82 -6.10 -4.60 8.35
C GLU A 82 -4.95 -3.60 8.40
N GLN A 83 -3.83 -3.90 7.74
CA GLN A 83 -2.63 -3.07 7.80
C GLN A 83 -2.79 -1.75 7.06
N ALA A 84 -3.47 -1.73 5.92
CA ALA A 84 -3.77 -0.50 5.20
C ALA A 84 -4.70 0.43 6.00
N LYS A 85 -5.74 -0.12 6.64
CA LYS A 85 -6.61 0.66 7.55
C LYS A 85 -5.83 1.21 8.73
N ARG A 86 -4.94 0.43 9.35
CA ARG A 86 -4.08 0.87 10.44
C ARG A 86 -3.19 2.04 10.04
N ALA A 87 -2.66 2.01 8.81
CA ALA A 87 -1.83 3.08 8.25
C ALA A 87 -2.64 4.25 7.66
N GLY A 88 -3.97 4.15 7.55
CA GLY A 88 -4.82 5.14 6.90
C GLY A 88 -4.54 5.28 5.40
N MET A 89 -4.21 4.16 4.74
CA MET A 89 -3.87 4.10 3.32
C MET A 89 -4.96 3.38 2.51
N PRO A 90 -5.13 3.72 1.22
CA PRO A 90 -6.05 3.02 0.34
C PRO A 90 -5.54 1.59 0.05
N TYR A 91 -6.48 0.69 -0.24
CA TYR A 91 -6.15 -0.71 -0.52
C TYR A 91 -7.08 -1.36 -1.54
N VAL A 92 -6.59 -2.42 -2.19
CA VAL A 92 -7.35 -3.31 -3.06
C VAL A 92 -7.08 -4.75 -2.60
N ASN A 93 -8.12 -5.40 -2.06
CA ASN A 93 -8.01 -6.69 -1.40
C ASN A 93 -8.81 -7.82 -2.07
N HIS A 94 -9.59 -7.54 -3.14
CA HIS A 94 -10.38 -8.56 -3.80
C HIS A 94 -9.97 -8.77 -5.25
N ARG A 95 -10.25 -7.82 -6.12
CA ARG A 95 -9.95 -7.95 -7.54
C ARG A 95 -9.49 -6.60 -8.09
N TRP A 96 -8.35 -6.61 -8.76
CA TRP A 96 -7.93 -5.47 -9.54
C TRP A 96 -8.86 -5.30 -10.75
N LEU A 97 -9.53 -4.19 -10.85
CA LEU A 97 -10.34 -3.85 -12.01
C LEU A 97 -9.43 -3.24 -13.09
N GLY A 98 -9.52 -3.76 -14.32
CA GLY A 98 -8.75 -3.18 -15.43
C GLY A 98 -9.11 -1.71 -15.63
N GLY A 99 -8.08 -0.85 -15.74
CA GLY A 99 -8.24 0.59 -15.82
C GLY A 99 -8.34 1.31 -14.49
N MET A 100 -8.03 0.66 -13.37
CA MET A 100 -8.15 1.25 -12.03
C MET A 100 -7.26 2.49 -11.88
N LEU A 101 -6.10 2.52 -12.49
CA LEU A 101 -5.21 3.69 -12.55
C LEU A 101 -5.29 4.42 -13.89
N THR A 102 -5.23 3.70 -14.99
CA THR A 102 -5.21 4.27 -16.33
C THR A 102 -6.54 4.91 -16.75
N ASN A 103 -7.65 4.48 -16.15
CA ASN A 103 -8.99 5.06 -16.36
C ASN A 103 -9.64 5.46 -15.03
N PHE A 104 -8.88 6.12 -14.17
CA PHE A 104 -9.31 6.53 -12.82
C PHE A 104 -10.57 7.41 -12.83
N LYS A 105 -10.78 8.20 -13.90
CA LYS A 105 -11.99 9.02 -14.06
C LYS A 105 -13.27 8.16 -14.03
N THR A 106 -13.26 7.02 -14.71
CA THR A 106 -14.41 6.10 -14.72
C THR A 106 -14.57 5.40 -13.37
N VAL A 107 -13.48 5.04 -12.73
CA VAL A 107 -13.48 4.46 -11.38
C VAL A 107 -14.09 5.45 -10.36
N ARG A 108 -13.74 6.74 -10.44
CA ARG A 108 -14.36 7.80 -9.61
C ARG A 108 -15.87 7.91 -9.82
N ASN A 109 -16.36 7.73 -11.02
CA ASN A 109 -17.81 7.74 -11.26
C ASN A 109 -18.49 6.53 -10.58
N SER A 110 -17.85 5.37 -10.59
CA SER A 110 -18.36 4.19 -9.89
C SER A 110 -18.32 4.37 -8.36
N ILE A 111 -17.28 5.02 -7.83
CA ILE A 111 -17.18 5.39 -6.40
C ILE A 111 -18.27 6.39 -6.04
N ARG A 112 -18.53 7.39 -6.90
CA ARG A 112 -19.63 8.35 -6.68
C ARG A 112 -20.97 7.63 -6.62
N ARG A 113 -21.21 6.70 -7.54
CA ARG A 113 -22.42 5.88 -7.54
C ARG A 113 -22.58 5.07 -6.26
N LEU A 114 -21.47 4.50 -5.74
CA LEU A 114 -21.49 3.80 -4.46
C LEU A 114 -21.93 4.73 -3.32
N ARG A 115 -21.35 5.93 -3.23
CA ARG A 115 -21.70 6.92 -2.19
C ARG A 115 -23.15 7.38 -2.31
N GLU A 116 -23.65 7.64 -3.53
CA GLU A 116 -25.05 7.99 -3.76
C GLU A 116 -26.00 6.93 -3.21
N ILE A 117 -25.72 5.65 -3.41
CA ILE A 117 -26.58 4.58 -2.91
C ILE A 117 -26.45 4.44 -1.39
N GLU A 118 -25.26 4.63 -0.80
CA GLU A 118 -25.07 4.65 0.64
C GLU A 118 -25.85 5.80 1.30
N GLU A 119 -25.79 7.01 0.74
CA GLU A 119 -26.59 8.16 1.18
C GLU A 119 -28.10 7.85 1.13
N MET A 120 -28.56 7.20 0.05
CA MET A 120 -29.96 6.76 -0.07
C MET A 120 -30.36 5.71 0.98
N GLN A 121 -29.40 4.90 1.49
CA GLN A 121 -29.63 3.97 2.58
C GLN A 121 -29.74 4.70 3.92
N GLU A 122 -28.86 5.66 4.17
CA GLU A 122 -28.86 6.46 5.40
C GLU A 122 -30.10 7.36 5.53
N ASP A 123 -30.53 7.97 4.41
CA ASP A 123 -31.70 8.86 4.36
C ASP A 123 -33.06 8.11 4.35
N GLY A 124 -33.04 6.77 4.32
CA GLY A 124 -34.25 5.95 4.24
C GLY A 124 -35.00 6.06 2.90
N SER A 125 -34.40 6.71 1.89
CA SER A 125 -34.99 6.85 0.55
C SER A 125 -35.21 5.52 -0.15
N ILE A 126 -34.45 4.51 0.21
CA ILE A 126 -34.59 3.12 -0.30
C ILE A 126 -35.94 2.51 0.12
N GLU A 127 -36.50 2.86 1.27
CA GLU A 127 -37.79 2.35 1.73
C GLU A 127 -38.98 2.82 0.87
N ARG A 128 -38.79 3.91 0.08
CA ARG A 128 -39.79 4.43 -0.87
C ARG A 128 -39.79 3.68 -2.19
N LEU A 129 -38.78 2.86 -2.45
CA LEU A 129 -38.63 2.06 -3.66
C LEU A 129 -39.42 0.75 -3.55
N THR A 130 -39.67 0.11 -4.70
CA THR A 130 -40.24 -1.23 -4.67
C THR A 130 -39.22 -2.21 -4.06
N LYS A 131 -39.72 -3.27 -3.38
CA LYS A 131 -38.89 -4.31 -2.77
C LYS A 131 -37.87 -4.90 -3.74
N LYS A 132 -38.23 -5.04 -5.02
CA LYS A 132 -37.35 -5.55 -6.08
C LYS A 132 -36.17 -4.59 -6.35
N GLU A 133 -36.45 -3.31 -6.43
CA GLU A 133 -35.42 -2.27 -6.66
C GLU A 133 -34.46 -2.16 -5.46
N GLY A 134 -34.99 -2.19 -4.22
CA GLY A 134 -34.17 -2.21 -3.02
C GLY A 134 -33.15 -3.36 -3.02
N ILE A 135 -33.61 -4.59 -3.29
CA ILE A 135 -32.73 -5.76 -3.37
C ILE A 135 -31.67 -5.63 -4.49
N LEU A 136 -32.00 -5.00 -5.61
CA LEU A 136 -31.04 -4.78 -6.69
C LEU A 136 -29.97 -3.77 -6.28
N LEU A 137 -30.35 -2.67 -5.60
CA LEU A 137 -29.42 -1.68 -5.08
C LEU A 137 -28.50 -2.26 -4.00
N GLU A 138 -29.04 -3.05 -3.07
CA GLU A 138 -28.21 -3.72 -2.05
C GLU A 138 -27.15 -4.63 -2.69
N ARG A 139 -27.50 -5.38 -3.74
CA ARG A 139 -26.55 -6.21 -4.49
C ARG A 139 -25.50 -5.38 -5.23
N GLU A 140 -25.92 -4.23 -5.77
CA GLU A 140 -25.02 -3.28 -6.43
C GLU A 140 -24.01 -2.72 -5.44
N VAL A 141 -24.46 -2.25 -4.26
CA VAL A 141 -23.58 -1.78 -3.16
C VAL A 141 -22.59 -2.86 -2.75
N ALA A 142 -23.08 -4.06 -2.43
CA ALA A 142 -22.21 -5.16 -2.01
C ALA A 142 -21.13 -5.51 -3.05
N LYS A 143 -21.46 -5.39 -4.34
CA LYS A 143 -20.50 -5.62 -5.43
C LYS A 143 -19.49 -4.46 -5.55
N LEU A 144 -19.95 -3.22 -5.48
CA LEU A 144 -19.09 -2.03 -5.57
C LEU A 144 -18.19 -1.91 -4.34
N GLU A 145 -18.73 -2.08 -3.13
CA GLU A 145 -17.98 -2.05 -1.87
C GLU A 145 -16.87 -3.08 -1.86
N LYS A 146 -17.17 -4.31 -2.29
CA LYS A 146 -16.17 -5.38 -2.40
C LYS A 146 -15.01 -5.04 -3.33
N SER A 147 -15.24 -4.27 -4.39
CA SER A 147 -14.24 -3.97 -5.41
C SER A 147 -13.56 -2.63 -5.22
N LEU A 148 -14.26 -1.64 -4.67
CA LEU A 148 -13.86 -0.24 -4.63
C LEU A 148 -13.82 0.35 -3.21
N GLY A 149 -14.35 -0.37 -2.21
CA GLY A 149 -14.45 0.14 -0.83
C GLY A 149 -13.12 0.60 -0.26
N GLY A 150 -12.03 -0.12 -0.54
CA GLY A 150 -10.70 0.27 -0.05
C GLY A 150 -10.08 1.49 -0.72
N ILE A 151 -10.61 1.95 -1.85
CA ILE A 151 -10.15 3.16 -2.56
C ILE A 151 -11.19 4.28 -2.56
N LYS A 152 -12.28 4.11 -1.81
CA LYS A 152 -13.40 5.06 -1.72
C LYS A 152 -12.95 6.47 -1.35
N ASP A 153 -12.00 6.59 -0.42
CA ASP A 153 -11.49 7.86 0.09
C ASP A 153 -10.23 8.37 -0.63
N MET A 154 -9.89 7.76 -1.76
CA MET A 154 -8.75 8.17 -2.56
C MET A 154 -9.14 9.27 -3.55
N PRO A 155 -8.74 10.54 -3.35
CA PRO A 155 -9.13 11.65 -4.22
C PRO A 155 -8.41 11.64 -5.56
N ASN A 156 -7.14 11.20 -5.56
CA ASN A 156 -6.24 11.22 -6.71
C ASN A 156 -5.54 9.86 -6.86
N ILE A 157 -4.82 9.70 -7.97
CA ILE A 157 -3.94 8.57 -8.23
C ILE A 157 -2.89 8.47 -7.11
N PRO A 158 -2.50 7.27 -6.64
CA PRO A 158 -1.53 7.09 -5.59
C PRO A 158 -0.10 7.47 -6.04
N ASP A 159 0.74 7.87 -5.10
CA ASP A 159 2.14 8.25 -5.35
C ASP A 159 3.06 7.02 -5.41
N ALA A 160 2.67 5.91 -4.83
CA ALA A 160 3.36 4.62 -4.91
C ALA A 160 2.35 3.46 -4.73
N ILE A 161 2.75 2.26 -5.17
CA ILE A 161 1.95 1.04 -4.99
C ILE A 161 2.80 -0.01 -4.31
N PHE A 162 2.23 -0.63 -3.26
CA PHE A 162 2.79 -1.79 -2.58
C PHE A 162 1.98 -3.04 -2.96
N ILE A 163 2.63 -4.04 -3.57
CA ILE A 163 1.98 -5.21 -4.16
C ILE A 163 2.50 -6.49 -3.51
N ILE A 164 1.58 -7.34 -3.06
CA ILE A 164 1.87 -8.73 -2.69
C ILE A 164 1.54 -9.63 -3.88
N ASP A 165 2.50 -10.46 -4.30
CA ASP A 165 2.41 -11.34 -5.47
C ASP A 165 2.25 -10.57 -6.79
N VAL A 166 3.38 -10.08 -7.31
CA VAL A 166 3.43 -9.32 -8.56
C VAL A 166 3.02 -10.13 -9.79
N GLY A 167 3.19 -11.45 -9.75
CA GLY A 167 2.76 -12.34 -10.82
C GLY A 167 1.24 -12.40 -10.95
N TYR A 168 0.54 -12.51 -9.85
CA TYR A 168 -0.91 -12.48 -9.79
C TYR A 168 -1.48 -11.11 -10.16
N GLU A 169 -0.84 -10.04 -9.68
CA GLU A 169 -1.25 -8.64 -9.88
C GLU A 169 -0.57 -7.98 -11.09
N SER A 170 -0.23 -8.74 -12.12
CA SER A 170 0.47 -8.26 -13.31
C SER A 170 -0.22 -7.08 -14.00
N ASN A 171 -1.55 -7.01 -13.95
CA ASN A 171 -2.32 -5.88 -14.46
C ASN A 171 -2.07 -4.59 -13.67
N ALA A 172 -1.98 -4.69 -12.33
CA ALA A 172 -1.67 -3.55 -11.47
C ALA A 172 -0.27 -3.01 -11.76
N VAL A 173 0.73 -3.90 -11.89
CA VAL A 173 2.11 -3.54 -12.24
C VAL A 173 2.15 -2.84 -13.61
N ALA A 174 1.49 -3.39 -14.63
CA ALA A 174 1.47 -2.82 -15.97
C ALA A 174 0.80 -1.42 -16.00
N GLU A 175 -0.29 -1.23 -15.28
CA GLU A 175 -0.96 0.08 -15.18
C GLU A 175 -0.10 1.09 -14.41
N ALA A 176 0.51 0.69 -13.29
CA ALA A 176 1.41 1.54 -12.53
C ALA A 176 2.59 2.03 -13.37
N LYS A 177 3.24 1.10 -14.09
CA LYS A 177 4.33 1.43 -14.99
C LYS A 177 3.92 2.41 -16.08
N LYS A 178 2.73 2.21 -16.67
CA LYS A 178 2.18 3.11 -17.69
C LYS A 178 1.92 4.51 -17.16
N MET A 179 1.55 4.63 -15.89
CA MET A 179 1.30 5.90 -15.22
C MET A 179 2.54 6.54 -14.61
N GLY A 180 3.70 5.85 -14.65
CA GLY A 180 4.93 6.31 -14.01
C GLY A 180 4.89 6.29 -12.49
N ILE A 181 4.07 5.42 -11.90
CA ILE A 181 3.93 5.27 -10.46
C ILE A 181 4.94 4.22 -9.99
N PRO A 182 5.81 4.52 -9.02
CA PRO A 182 6.77 3.55 -8.49
C PRO A 182 6.07 2.36 -7.84
N VAL A 183 6.58 1.16 -8.15
CA VAL A 183 6.05 -0.12 -7.68
C VAL A 183 7.01 -0.73 -6.68
N ILE A 184 6.51 -1.01 -5.48
CA ILE A 184 7.16 -1.84 -4.47
C ILE A 184 6.47 -3.20 -4.51
N GLY A 185 7.20 -4.27 -4.80
CA GLY A 185 6.59 -5.57 -5.01
C GLY A 185 7.30 -6.71 -4.29
N VAL A 186 6.51 -7.59 -3.66
CA VAL A 186 6.99 -8.89 -3.21
C VAL A 186 7.01 -9.84 -4.40
N VAL A 187 8.20 -10.37 -4.69
CA VAL A 187 8.47 -11.19 -5.88
C VAL A 187 8.95 -12.56 -5.43
N ASP A 188 8.16 -13.59 -5.70
CA ASP A 188 8.59 -14.97 -5.49
C ASP A 188 9.33 -15.52 -6.73
N THR A 189 9.90 -16.67 -6.62
CA THR A 189 10.75 -17.32 -7.64
C THR A 189 10.03 -17.66 -8.95
N ASN A 190 8.69 -17.68 -8.97
CA ASN A 190 7.85 -17.92 -10.15
C ASN A 190 7.43 -16.63 -10.87
N SER A 191 7.81 -15.47 -10.36
CA SER A 191 7.38 -14.16 -10.87
C SER A 191 8.57 -13.37 -11.41
N SER A 192 8.33 -12.52 -12.42
CA SER A 192 9.38 -11.66 -12.99
C SER A 192 9.57 -10.39 -12.16
N PRO A 193 10.81 -10.01 -11.81
CA PRO A 193 11.11 -8.76 -11.12
C PRO A 193 11.06 -7.53 -12.06
N GLU A 194 10.75 -7.71 -13.34
CA GLU A 194 10.70 -6.61 -14.30
C GLU A 194 9.56 -5.64 -13.99
N ASN A 195 9.82 -4.37 -14.28
CA ASN A 195 8.89 -3.25 -14.05
C ASN A 195 8.57 -2.97 -12.58
N ILE A 196 9.37 -3.47 -11.65
CA ILE A 196 9.26 -3.21 -10.23
C ILE A 196 10.45 -2.35 -9.82
N ASP A 197 10.18 -1.22 -9.20
CA ASP A 197 11.23 -0.26 -8.83
C ASP A 197 11.92 -0.67 -7.52
N TYR A 198 11.16 -1.25 -6.58
CA TYR A 198 11.65 -1.79 -5.31
C TYR A 198 11.22 -3.24 -5.18
N VAL A 199 12.12 -4.15 -5.55
CA VAL A 199 11.90 -5.60 -5.50
C VAL A 199 12.17 -6.09 -4.08
N ILE A 200 11.24 -6.85 -3.53
CA ILE A 200 11.40 -7.59 -2.28
C ILE A 200 11.35 -9.08 -2.61
N PRO A 201 12.51 -9.75 -2.80
CA PRO A 201 12.50 -11.18 -3.08
C PRO A 201 12.00 -11.94 -1.85
N GLY A 202 10.94 -12.72 -2.00
CA GLY A 202 10.36 -13.41 -0.84
C GLY A 202 9.11 -14.19 -1.16
N ASN A 203 8.71 -15.01 -0.20
CA ASN A 203 7.52 -15.86 -0.26
C ASN A 203 6.23 -15.03 -0.25
N ASP A 204 5.37 -15.23 -1.23
CA ASP A 204 4.09 -14.57 -1.38
C ASP A 204 2.87 -15.45 -1.01
N ASP A 205 3.12 -16.71 -0.58
CA ASP A 205 2.09 -17.67 -0.19
C ASP A 205 1.89 -17.78 1.32
N ALA A 206 2.98 -17.68 2.09
CA ALA A 206 2.93 -17.88 3.53
C ALA A 206 2.28 -16.71 4.24
N ILE A 207 1.20 -16.95 4.97
CA ILE A 207 0.44 -15.93 5.74
C ILE A 207 1.39 -15.12 6.67
N ARG A 208 2.36 -15.80 7.33
CA ARG A 208 3.32 -15.13 8.23
C ARG A 208 4.27 -14.19 7.47
N ALA A 209 4.71 -14.58 6.28
CA ALA A 209 5.56 -13.75 5.43
C ALA A 209 4.79 -12.51 4.94
N ILE A 210 3.56 -12.71 4.45
CA ILE A 210 2.67 -11.62 4.02
C ILE A 210 2.39 -10.66 5.19
N GLN A 211 2.11 -11.19 6.38
CA GLN A 211 1.91 -10.39 7.60
C GLN A 211 3.14 -9.54 7.92
N LEU A 212 4.35 -10.12 7.84
CA LEU A 212 5.59 -9.41 8.09
C LEU A 212 5.77 -8.24 7.13
N TYR A 213 5.58 -8.46 5.82
CA TYR A 213 5.74 -7.40 4.82
C TYR A 213 4.70 -6.29 4.99
N ALA A 214 3.43 -6.67 5.15
CA ALA A 214 2.33 -5.70 5.26
C ALA A 214 2.43 -4.88 6.56
N THR A 215 2.82 -5.52 7.67
CA THR A 215 3.03 -4.85 8.96
C THR A 215 4.17 -3.85 8.87
N ALA A 216 5.32 -4.26 8.33
CA ALA A 216 6.46 -3.37 8.18
C ALA A 216 6.17 -2.19 7.24
N ALA A 217 5.45 -2.43 6.14
CA ALA A 217 5.03 -1.36 5.23
C ALA A 217 4.09 -0.36 5.94
N ALA A 218 3.13 -0.84 6.72
CA ALA A 218 2.25 0.01 7.51
C ALA A 218 2.99 0.80 8.59
N ASP A 219 3.96 0.18 9.28
CA ASP A 219 4.80 0.83 10.29
C ASP A 219 5.66 1.93 9.64
N ALA A 220 6.25 1.67 8.47
CA ALA A 220 7.00 2.67 7.71
C ALA A 220 6.16 3.89 7.31
N VAL A 221 4.88 3.68 6.95
CA VAL A 221 3.93 4.76 6.68
C VAL A 221 3.66 5.59 7.93
N ILE A 222 3.36 4.92 9.06
CA ILE A 222 3.02 5.59 10.32
C ILE A 222 4.21 6.42 10.81
N GLU A 223 5.42 5.87 10.75
CA GLU A 223 6.64 6.56 11.14
C GLU A 223 6.94 7.76 10.24
N GLY A 224 6.83 7.60 8.92
CA GLY A 224 7.02 8.69 7.97
C GLY A 224 6.07 9.86 8.22
N ARG A 225 4.79 9.59 8.51
CA ARG A 225 3.81 10.61 8.88
C ARG A 225 4.10 11.25 10.23
N GLY A 226 4.53 10.45 11.22
CA GLY A 226 4.91 10.96 12.54
C GLY A 226 6.09 11.92 12.48
N SER A 227 7.11 11.59 11.68
CA SER A 227 8.28 12.45 11.46
C SER A 227 7.90 13.78 10.80
N ASN A 228 6.98 13.77 9.85
CA ASN A 228 6.48 14.99 9.21
C ASN A 228 5.72 15.88 10.20
N ALA A 229 4.86 15.31 11.04
CA ALA A 229 4.11 16.05 12.06
C ALA A 229 5.06 16.73 13.08
N GLN A 230 6.15 16.07 13.47
CA GLN A 230 7.17 16.63 14.33
C GLN A 230 7.91 17.81 13.66
N LEU A 231 8.34 17.66 12.42
CA LEU A 231 9.00 18.73 11.66
C LEU A 231 8.10 19.97 11.53
N ILE A 232 6.84 19.79 11.20
CA ILE A 232 5.86 20.88 11.10
C ILE A 232 5.71 21.61 12.45
N SER A 233 5.62 20.85 13.56
CA SER A 233 5.49 21.43 14.90
C SER A 233 6.73 22.22 15.32
N GLU A 234 7.94 21.74 14.99
CA GLU A 234 9.19 22.45 15.22
C GLU A 234 9.32 23.74 14.39
N ASP A 235 8.89 23.69 13.13
CA ASP A 235 8.91 24.87 12.26
C ASP A 235 7.90 25.94 12.69
N LEU A 236 6.74 25.53 13.21
CA LEU A 236 5.75 26.45 13.79
C LEU A 236 6.30 27.10 15.07
N GLN A 237 6.89 26.32 15.98
CA GLN A 237 7.50 26.84 17.19
C GLN A 237 8.66 27.80 16.90
N LYS A 238 9.48 27.53 15.89
CA LYS A 238 10.52 28.44 15.48
C LYS A 238 9.95 29.74 14.91
N LYS A 239 8.88 29.69 14.13
CA LYS A 239 8.22 30.89 13.60
C LYS A 239 7.61 31.74 14.71
N ASP A 240 6.95 31.12 15.68
CA ASP A 240 6.39 31.84 16.83
C ASP A 240 7.49 32.53 17.65
N GLN A 241 8.64 31.86 17.86
CA GLN A 241 9.80 32.47 18.53
C GLN A 241 10.38 33.63 17.74
N PHE A 242 10.44 33.57 16.39
CA PHE A 242 10.91 34.70 15.59
C PHE A 242 9.95 35.89 15.64
N VAL A 243 8.65 35.67 15.66
CA VAL A 243 7.65 36.76 15.79
C VAL A 243 7.74 37.42 17.15
N GLU A 244 7.90 36.67 18.26
CA GLU A 244 8.10 37.26 19.61
C GLU A 244 9.38 38.12 19.69
N VAL A 245 10.45 37.69 19.04
CA VAL A 245 11.70 38.45 19.03
C VAL A 245 11.56 39.75 18.21
N GLU A 246 10.88 39.74 17.06
CA GLU A 246 10.63 40.97 16.28
C GLU A 246 9.69 41.94 17.02
N GLU A 247 8.65 41.46 17.73
CA GLU A 247 7.80 42.36 18.53
C GLU A 247 8.55 43.00 19.70
N VAL A 248 9.46 42.28 20.34
CA VAL A 248 10.29 42.84 21.43
C VAL A 248 11.24 43.91 20.92
N VAL A 249 11.88 43.67 19.76
CA VAL A 249 12.83 44.66 19.17
C VAL A 249 12.12 45.93 18.72
N VAL A 250 10.92 45.81 18.12
CA VAL A 250 10.12 46.99 17.70
C VAL A 250 9.63 47.81 18.90
N VAL A 251 9.38 47.20 20.06
CA VAL A 251 8.95 47.91 21.26
C VAL A 251 10.13 48.63 21.93
N GLU A 252 11.35 48.08 21.87
CA GLU A 252 12.56 48.75 22.39
C GLU A 252 13.01 49.95 21.52
N GLU A 253 12.92 49.85 20.18
CA GLU A 253 13.22 50.97 19.28
C GLU A 253 12.19 52.12 19.34
N ALA A 254 10.98 51.87 19.82
CA ALA A 254 9.95 52.91 19.99
C ALA A 254 10.01 53.61 21.35
N ALA A 255 10.87 53.14 22.25
CA ALA A 255 11.00 53.67 23.62
C ALA A 255 12.25 54.56 23.81
N GLU A 256 13.13 54.70 22.78
CA GLU A 256 14.19 55.69 22.72
C GLU A 256 13.73 56.92 21.90
#